data_81398855afe4a9c358842ed8cde4f053
#
_entry.id   81398855afe4a9c358842ed8cde4f053
#
_cell.length_a   1.000
_cell.length_b   1.000
_cell.length_c   1.000
_cell.angle_alpha   90.00
_cell.angle_beta   90.00
_cell.angle_gamma   90.00
#
_symmetry.space_group_name_H-M   'P 1'
#
loop_
_entity.id
_entity.type
_entity.pdbx_description
1 polymer ?
#
loop_
_entity_poly.entity_id
_entity_poly.type
_entity_poly.pdbx_seq_one_letter_code
_entity_poly.pdbx_strand_id
1 'polypeptide(L)'
;HLIATVHITDPAGFGEYVKGIEGLSAQYGGEVVVRGQVSEVLEGDSPEGLRVIVSRYPDAAAAKAYLGSPEYQSAKQHRIGAAEVNILLLED
;
A
#
# COMPACT_ATOMS: atom_id res chain seq x y z
N HIS A 1 5.22 5.04 -10.48
CA HIS A 1 5.15 4.93 -9.01
C HIS A 1 3.77 4.49 -8.56
N LEU A 2 3.73 3.67 -7.55
CA LEU A 2 2.51 3.26 -6.88
C LEU A 2 2.45 3.95 -5.53
N ILE A 3 1.37 4.67 -5.28
CA ILE A 3 1.20 5.42 -4.03
C ILE A 3 0.10 4.74 -3.23
N ALA A 4 0.44 4.25 -2.04
CA ALA A 4 -0.52 3.69 -1.12
C ALA A 4 -0.70 4.63 0.07
N THR A 5 -1.95 4.97 0.38
CA THR A 5 -2.30 5.69 1.60
C THR A 5 -3.10 4.76 2.48
N VAL A 6 -2.74 4.68 3.76
CA VAL A 6 -3.28 3.70 4.68
C VAL A 6 -3.71 4.34 5.99
N HIS A 7 -4.97 4.16 6.36
CA HIS A 7 -5.49 4.53 7.67
C HIS A 7 -5.89 3.23 8.38
N ILE A 8 -5.09 2.82 9.37
CA ILE A 8 -5.28 1.54 10.07
C ILE A 8 -6.30 1.73 11.19
N THR A 9 -7.34 0.89 11.18
CA THR A 9 -8.38 0.89 12.23
C THR A 9 -8.28 -0.35 13.12
N ASP A 10 -7.71 -1.45 12.60
CA ASP A 10 -7.46 -2.69 13.34
C ASP A 10 -6.04 -3.16 13.06
N PRO A 11 -5.07 -2.85 13.93
CA PRO A 11 -3.68 -3.24 13.70
C PRO A 11 -3.46 -4.76 13.58
N ALA A 12 -4.22 -5.57 14.31
CA ALA A 12 -4.07 -7.03 14.26
C ALA A 12 -4.47 -7.59 12.89
N GLY A 13 -5.62 -7.16 12.37
CA GLY A 13 -6.07 -7.57 11.03
C GLY A 13 -5.15 -7.05 9.94
N PHE A 14 -4.71 -5.80 10.06
CA PHE A 14 -3.77 -5.24 9.09
C PHE A 14 -2.43 -5.98 9.11
N GLY A 15 -1.98 -6.45 10.26
CA GLY A 15 -0.76 -7.25 10.39
C GLY A 15 -0.81 -8.53 9.58
N GLU A 16 -1.96 -9.19 9.52
CA GLU A 16 -2.14 -10.40 8.70
C GLU A 16 -2.00 -10.08 7.21
N TYR A 17 -2.53 -8.93 6.76
CA TYR A 17 -2.34 -8.46 5.39
C TYR A 17 -0.86 -8.25 5.08
N VAL A 18 -0.14 -7.56 5.97
CA VAL A 18 1.29 -7.29 5.79
C VAL A 18 2.09 -8.58 5.67
N LYS A 19 1.80 -9.58 6.49
CA LYS A 19 2.45 -10.89 6.41
C LYS A 19 2.20 -11.55 5.06
N GLY A 20 0.98 -11.43 4.55
CA GLY A 20 0.60 -12.06 3.28
C GLY A 20 1.29 -11.46 2.06
N ILE A 21 1.72 -10.20 2.14
CA ILE A 21 2.38 -9.51 1.02
C ILE A 21 3.87 -9.34 1.22
N GLU A 22 4.44 -9.88 2.29
CA GLU A 22 5.87 -9.74 2.58
C GLU A 22 6.71 -10.28 1.43
N GLY A 23 7.59 -9.44 0.88
CA GLY A 23 8.45 -9.79 -0.25
C GLY A 23 7.77 -9.93 -1.59
N LEU A 24 6.44 -9.86 -1.64
CA LEU A 24 5.69 -10.07 -2.88
C LEU A 24 5.94 -8.97 -3.92
N SER A 25 5.95 -7.71 -3.48
CA SER A 25 6.20 -6.56 -4.35
C SER A 25 7.52 -6.69 -5.10
N ALA A 26 8.57 -7.15 -4.42
CA ALA A 26 9.90 -7.32 -5.01
C ALA A 26 9.90 -8.33 -6.15
N GLN A 27 9.03 -9.33 -6.12
CA GLN A 27 8.91 -10.33 -7.18
C GLN A 27 8.39 -9.71 -8.49
N TYR A 28 7.75 -8.55 -8.40
CA TYR A 28 7.23 -7.81 -9.55
C TYR A 28 8.10 -6.59 -9.88
N GLY A 29 9.31 -6.52 -9.31
CA GLY A 29 10.24 -5.43 -9.57
C GLY A 29 9.94 -4.18 -8.76
N GLY A 30 9.12 -4.29 -7.72
CA GLY A 30 8.78 -3.18 -6.86
C GLY A 30 9.91 -2.83 -5.89
N GLU A 31 10.11 -1.54 -5.68
CA GLU A 31 11.11 -1.00 -4.76
C GLU A 31 10.48 0.14 -3.97
N VAL A 32 10.56 0.08 -2.66
CA VAL A 32 10.03 1.15 -1.81
C VAL A 32 10.96 2.36 -1.92
N VAL A 33 10.39 3.49 -2.33
CA VAL A 33 11.10 4.77 -2.45
C VAL A 33 10.98 5.58 -1.17
N VAL A 34 9.73 5.68 -0.66
CA VAL A 34 9.42 6.42 0.56
C VAL A 34 8.40 5.64 1.36
N ARG A 35 8.62 5.56 2.66
CA ARG A 35 7.66 4.99 3.60
C ARG A 35 7.65 5.86 4.84
N GLY A 36 6.49 6.36 5.21
CA GLY A 36 6.40 7.20 6.39
C GLY A 36 4.98 7.40 6.85
N GLN A 37 4.86 8.09 7.97
CA GLN A 37 3.58 8.47 8.55
C GLN A 37 3.47 9.98 8.48
N VAL A 38 2.30 10.47 8.08
CA VAL A 38 2.05 11.91 8.03
C VAL A 38 2.13 12.46 9.46
N SER A 39 3.04 13.40 9.68
CA SER A 39 3.25 14.03 10.98
C SER A 39 2.34 15.22 11.19
N GLU A 40 1.98 15.90 10.10
CA GLU A 40 1.20 17.14 10.18
C GLU A 40 0.50 17.39 8.85
N VAL A 41 -0.78 17.78 8.91
CA VAL A 41 -1.53 18.20 7.73
C VAL A 41 -1.45 19.71 7.65
N LEU A 42 -0.75 20.22 6.64
CA LEU A 42 -0.52 21.66 6.49
C LEU A 42 -1.68 22.37 5.80
N GLU A 43 -2.41 21.64 4.97
CA GLU A 43 -3.53 22.19 4.23
C GLU A 43 -4.45 21.04 3.80
N GLY A 44 -5.76 21.26 3.89
CA GLY A 44 -6.75 20.24 3.55
C GLY A 44 -7.06 19.29 4.68
N ASP A 45 -7.84 18.27 4.38
CA ASP A 45 -8.29 17.27 5.34
C ASP A 45 -7.62 15.92 5.08
N SER A 46 -7.17 15.26 6.15
CA SER A 46 -6.61 13.93 6.08
C SER A 46 -6.77 13.27 7.45
N PRO A 47 -6.91 11.93 7.51
CA PRO A 47 -6.90 11.23 8.79
C PRO A 47 -5.58 11.48 9.52
N GLU A 48 -5.65 11.63 10.83
CA GLU A 48 -4.46 11.77 11.65
C GLU A 48 -3.64 10.48 11.60
N GLY A 49 -2.33 10.62 11.40
CA GLY A 49 -1.44 9.47 11.37
C GLY A 49 -1.52 8.64 10.10
N LEU A 50 -2.00 9.21 9.00
CA LEU A 50 -2.05 8.53 7.72
C LEU A 50 -0.67 8.01 7.33
N ARG A 51 -0.59 6.75 6.93
CA ARG A 51 0.65 6.17 6.42
C ARG A 51 0.70 6.30 4.92
N VAL A 52 1.88 6.61 4.39
CA VAL A 52 2.09 6.75 2.94
C VAL A 52 3.29 5.91 2.54
N ILE A 53 3.10 5.09 1.50
CA ILE A 53 4.15 4.26 0.93
C ILE A 53 4.19 4.53 -0.56
N VAL A 54 5.35 4.96 -1.05
CA VAL A 54 5.58 5.16 -2.48
C VAL A 54 6.54 4.10 -2.96
N SER A 55 6.14 3.33 -3.95
CA SER A 55 6.95 2.28 -4.54
C SER A 55 7.17 2.55 -6.02
N ARG A 56 8.34 2.17 -6.53
CA ARG A 56 8.66 2.25 -7.94
C ARG A 56 8.59 0.87 -8.57
N TYR A 57 8.00 0.79 -9.76
CA TYR A 57 7.98 -0.43 -10.57
C TYR A 57 8.60 -0.14 -11.92
N PRO A 58 9.09 -1.18 -12.64
CA PRO A 58 9.68 -0.99 -13.97
C PRO A 58 8.73 -0.31 -14.96
N ASP A 59 7.43 -0.63 -14.85
CA ASP A 59 6.38 -0.05 -15.67
C ASP A 59 5.02 -0.21 -14.99
N ALA A 60 3.98 0.38 -15.57
CA ALA A 60 2.63 0.29 -15.06
C ALA A 60 2.10 -1.15 -15.06
N ALA A 61 2.49 -1.94 -16.06
CA ALA A 61 2.04 -3.32 -16.17
C ALA A 61 2.53 -4.16 -14.99
N ALA A 62 3.77 -3.94 -14.53
CA ALA A 62 4.33 -4.65 -13.38
C ALA A 62 3.55 -4.32 -12.09
N ALA A 63 3.23 -3.05 -11.88
CA ALA A 63 2.45 -2.63 -10.72
C ALA A 63 1.05 -3.26 -10.73
N LYS A 64 0.40 -3.26 -11.88
CA LYS A 64 -0.93 -3.86 -12.05
C LYS A 64 -0.88 -5.37 -11.85
N ALA A 65 0.17 -6.04 -12.34
CA ALA A 65 0.35 -7.47 -12.17
C ALA A 65 0.50 -7.84 -10.69
N TYR A 66 1.24 -7.04 -9.93
CA TYR A 66 1.37 -7.22 -8.48
C TYR A 66 0.00 -7.16 -7.80
N LEU A 67 -0.76 -6.09 -8.07
CA LEU A 67 -2.06 -5.90 -7.44
C LEU A 67 -3.10 -6.93 -7.88
N GLY A 68 -2.97 -7.47 -9.09
CA GLY A 68 -3.86 -8.49 -9.62
C GLY A 68 -3.43 -9.91 -9.30
N SER A 69 -2.28 -10.12 -8.65
CA SER A 69 -1.79 -11.45 -8.35
C SER A 69 -2.70 -12.18 -7.37
N PRO A 70 -2.80 -13.51 -7.46
CA PRO A 70 -3.61 -14.30 -6.51
C PRO A 70 -3.14 -14.12 -5.07
N GLU A 71 -1.83 -14.02 -4.86
CA GLU A 71 -1.24 -13.83 -3.54
C GLU A 71 -1.66 -12.48 -2.94
N TYR A 72 -1.62 -11.41 -3.73
CA TYR A 72 -2.06 -10.10 -3.26
C TYR A 72 -3.56 -10.09 -2.96
N GLN A 73 -4.37 -10.64 -3.85
CA GLN A 73 -5.83 -10.67 -3.67
C GLN A 73 -6.22 -11.49 -2.44
N SER A 74 -5.50 -12.57 -2.16
CA SER A 74 -5.70 -13.37 -0.96
C SER A 74 -5.35 -12.58 0.31
N ALA A 75 -4.19 -11.93 0.32
CA ALA A 75 -3.75 -11.11 1.46
C ALA A 75 -4.69 -9.93 1.71
N LYS A 76 -5.20 -9.33 0.64
CA LYS A 76 -6.10 -8.18 0.70
C LYS A 76 -7.36 -8.46 1.54
N GLN A 77 -7.81 -9.71 1.59
CA GLN A 77 -8.99 -10.08 2.37
C GLN A 77 -8.80 -9.77 3.86
N HIS A 78 -7.57 -9.88 4.36
CA HIS A 78 -7.27 -9.64 5.77
C HIS A 78 -7.33 -8.15 6.17
N ARG A 79 -7.19 -7.24 5.21
CA ARG A 79 -7.25 -5.81 5.51
C ARG A 79 -8.66 -5.21 5.41
N ILE A 80 -9.61 -5.93 4.83
CA ILE A 80 -11.00 -5.46 4.71
C ILE A 80 -11.56 -5.31 6.12
N GLY A 81 -12.02 -4.08 6.45
CA GLY A 81 -12.49 -3.75 7.79
C GLY A 81 -11.37 -3.44 8.79
N ALA A 82 -10.10 -3.66 8.43
CA ALA A 82 -8.96 -3.40 9.31
C ALA A 82 -8.24 -2.09 8.97
N ALA A 83 -8.43 -1.59 7.75
CA ALA A 83 -7.81 -0.35 7.30
C ALA A 83 -8.56 0.22 6.10
N GLU A 84 -8.45 1.55 5.95
CA GLU A 84 -8.87 2.24 4.73
C GLU A 84 -7.62 2.43 3.89
N VAL A 85 -7.59 1.83 2.71
CA VAL A 85 -6.42 1.85 1.82
C VAL A 85 -6.81 2.40 0.47
N ASN A 86 -6.03 3.38 0.00
CA ASN A 86 -6.15 3.87 -1.37
C ASN A 86 -4.83 3.59 -2.07
N ILE A 87 -4.91 3.07 -3.27
CA ILE A 87 -3.74 2.77 -4.08
C ILE A 87 -3.88 3.49 -5.40
N LEU A 88 -2.92 4.35 -5.69
CA LEU A 88 -2.92 5.22 -6.86
C LEU A 88 -1.71 4.93 -7.72
N LEU A 89 -1.90 4.87 -9.03
CA LEU A 89 -0.80 4.74 -9.98
C LEU A 89 -0.45 6.15 -10.47
N LEU A 90 0.80 6.54 -10.26
CA LEU A 90 1.31 7.82 -10.71
C LEU A 90 2.27 7.60 -11.87
N GLU A 91 1.98 8.23 -12.99
CA GLU A 91 2.85 8.24 -14.16
C GLU A 91 3.27 9.68 -14.44
N ASP A 92 4.56 9.90 -14.57
CA ASP A 92 5.12 11.23 -14.85
C ASP A 92 5.58 11.37 -16.30
#